data_a725aa8183c0c8110056b0bdc899be2f
#
_entry.id   a725aa8183c0c8110056b0bdc899be2f
#
_cell.length_a   1.000
_cell.length_b   1.000
_cell.length_c   1.000
_cell.angle_alpha   90.00
_cell.angle_beta   90.00
_cell.angle_gamma   90.00
#
_symmetry.space_group_name_H-M   'P 1'
#
loop_
_entity.id
_entity.type
_entity.pdbx_description
1 polymer ?
#
loop_
_entity_poly.entity_id
_entity_poly.type
_entity_poly.pdbx_seq_one_letter_code
_entity_poly.pdbx_strand_id
1 'polypeptide(L)'
;MIVKQCEWISKDAKEAMLIISDGKMQCAAFSHPCYRSAGDVLLEPLLAVSIKNIAKMRSDSQPYIQCLRGSLAHEFLAEVTNLEKSLVVAGTFIIELDDPLPGDISLGDMISFSCGRIDVIS
;
A
#
# COMPACT_ATOMS: atom_id res chain seq x y z
N MET A 1 -0.85 -10.84 -3.13
CA MET A 1 -1.95 -9.85 -3.21
C MET A 1 -2.84 -10.19 -4.39
N ILE A 2 -4.14 -10.17 -4.19
CA ILE A 2 -5.11 -10.52 -5.22
C ILE A 2 -6.11 -9.37 -5.38
N VAL A 3 -6.43 -9.03 -6.63
CA VAL A 3 -7.50 -8.08 -6.92
C VAL A 3 -8.82 -8.77 -6.61
N LYS A 4 -9.51 -8.28 -5.59
CA LYS A 4 -10.79 -8.82 -5.16
C LYS A 4 -11.95 -8.23 -5.95
N GLN A 5 -11.83 -6.95 -6.31
CA GLN A 5 -12.89 -6.21 -7.00
C GLN A 5 -12.28 -5.06 -7.79
N CYS A 6 -12.85 -4.78 -8.95
CA CYS A 6 -12.49 -3.61 -9.76
C CYS A 6 -13.72 -2.70 -9.85
N GLU A 7 -13.57 -1.47 -9.38
CA GLU A 7 -14.63 -0.46 -9.43
C GLU A 7 -14.20 0.62 -10.41
N TRP A 8 -14.86 0.70 -11.55
CA TRP A 8 -14.54 1.69 -12.56
C TRP A 8 -14.95 3.10 -12.10
N ILE A 9 -13.99 4.03 -12.18
CA ILE A 9 -14.25 5.47 -12.04
C ILE A 9 -14.63 6.01 -13.40
N SER A 10 -13.85 5.64 -14.43
CA SER A 10 -14.13 5.98 -15.82
C SER A 10 -13.59 4.87 -16.71
N LYS A 11 -14.49 4.13 -17.36
CA LYS A 11 -14.09 3.07 -18.28
C LYS A 11 -13.36 3.63 -19.50
N ASP A 12 -13.81 4.78 -20.00
CA ASP A 12 -13.22 5.42 -21.17
C ASP A 12 -11.78 5.86 -20.89
N ALA A 13 -11.51 6.40 -19.73
CA ALA A 13 -10.18 6.81 -19.31
C ALA A 13 -9.38 5.66 -18.69
N LYS A 14 -9.99 4.49 -18.51
CA LYS A 14 -9.39 3.33 -17.84
C LYS A 14 -8.94 3.63 -16.41
N GLU A 15 -9.70 4.45 -15.71
CA GLU A 15 -9.47 4.75 -14.31
C GLU A 15 -10.33 3.86 -13.43
N ALA A 16 -9.72 3.22 -12.45
CA ALA A 16 -10.42 2.32 -11.54
C ALA A 16 -9.83 2.35 -10.15
N MET A 17 -10.68 1.99 -9.18
CA MET A 17 -10.24 1.62 -7.85
C MET A 17 -10.25 0.10 -7.75
N LEU A 18 -9.15 -0.47 -7.29
CA LEU A 18 -9.02 -1.89 -7.07
C LEU A 18 -9.07 -2.19 -5.58
N ILE A 19 -9.93 -3.09 -5.17
CA ILE A 19 -9.88 -3.64 -3.82
C ILE A 19 -8.92 -4.83 -3.86
N ILE A 20 -7.84 -4.73 -3.11
CA ILE A 20 -6.77 -5.72 -3.10
C ILE A 20 -6.73 -6.38 -1.73
N SER A 21 -6.60 -7.69 -1.70
CA SER A 21 -6.65 -8.47 -0.46
C SER A 21 -5.60 -9.57 -0.45
N ASP A 22 -5.16 -9.96 0.75
CA ASP A 22 -4.38 -11.17 0.98
C ASP A 22 -5.15 -12.21 1.81
N GLY A 23 -6.45 -11.98 2.01
CA GLY A 23 -7.29 -12.85 2.83
C GLY A 23 -7.42 -12.41 4.28
N LYS A 24 -6.52 -11.55 4.76
CA LYS A 24 -6.54 -11.01 6.14
C LYS A 24 -6.68 -9.51 6.16
N MET A 25 -5.98 -8.84 5.25
CA MET A 25 -5.97 -7.39 5.14
C MET A 25 -6.40 -7.01 3.74
N GLN A 26 -6.91 -5.81 3.58
CA GLN A 26 -7.24 -5.28 2.27
C GLN A 26 -6.98 -3.78 2.19
N CYS A 27 -6.82 -3.30 0.97
CA CYS A 27 -6.69 -1.88 0.70
C CYS A 27 -7.45 -1.52 -0.57
N ALA A 28 -7.64 -0.21 -0.77
CA ALA A 28 -8.22 0.33 -2.00
C ALA A 28 -7.11 1.07 -2.73
N ALA A 29 -6.79 0.66 -3.95
CA ALA A 29 -5.70 1.24 -4.72
C ALA A 29 -6.21 1.81 -6.04
N PHE A 30 -5.67 2.97 -6.43
CA PHE A 30 -5.97 3.62 -7.70
C PHE A 30 -5.16 2.98 -8.81
N SER A 31 -5.79 2.75 -9.95
CA SER A 31 -5.15 2.17 -11.13
C SER A 31 -5.53 2.98 -12.37
N HIS A 32 -4.49 3.47 -13.10
CA HIS A 32 -4.67 4.25 -14.33
C HIS A 32 -3.39 4.17 -15.18
N PRO A 33 -3.49 3.66 -16.42
CA PRO A 33 -4.64 2.95 -16.99
C PRO A 33 -4.81 1.58 -16.34
N CYS A 34 -6.05 1.16 -16.12
CA CYS A 34 -6.35 -0.10 -15.48
C CYS A 34 -6.61 -1.21 -16.49
N TYR A 35 -5.78 -2.25 -16.46
CA TYR A 35 -5.93 -3.46 -17.26
C TYR A 35 -6.11 -4.69 -16.37
N ARG A 36 -6.37 -4.47 -15.09
CA ARG A 36 -6.55 -5.54 -14.10
C ARG A 36 -8.02 -5.85 -13.92
N SER A 37 -8.30 -7.09 -13.53
CA SER A 37 -9.65 -7.54 -13.21
C SER A 37 -9.64 -8.40 -11.96
N ALA A 38 -10.84 -8.64 -11.42
CA ALA A 38 -10.99 -9.47 -10.23
C ALA A 38 -10.37 -10.84 -10.45
N GLY A 39 -9.60 -11.32 -9.48
CA GLY A 39 -8.89 -12.58 -9.54
C GLY A 39 -7.42 -12.45 -9.96
N ASP A 40 -7.00 -11.31 -10.49
CA ASP A 40 -5.60 -11.12 -10.88
C ASP A 40 -4.70 -11.12 -9.64
N VAL A 41 -3.54 -11.77 -9.78
CA VAL A 41 -2.51 -11.77 -8.75
C VAL A 41 -1.55 -10.62 -9.03
N LEU A 42 -1.29 -9.80 -8.00
CA LEU A 42 -0.33 -8.70 -8.08
C LEU A 42 0.95 -9.14 -7.39
N LEU A 43 2.05 -9.13 -8.12
CA LEU A 43 3.39 -9.49 -7.62
C LEU A 43 4.27 -8.26 -7.42
N GLU A 44 3.94 -7.15 -8.08
CA GLU A 44 4.70 -5.91 -7.96
C GLU A 44 4.29 -5.14 -6.70
N PRO A 45 5.21 -4.35 -6.11
CA PRO A 45 4.84 -3.48 -5.00
C PRO A 45 3.76 -2.49 -5.38
N LEU A 46 2.91 -2.16 -4.41
CA LEU A 46 2.00 -1.02 -4.50
C LEU A 46 2.75 0.24 -4.12
N LEU A 47 2.38 1.38 -4.69
CA LEU A 47 3.01 2.66 -4.37
C LEU A 47 2.11 3.46 -3.43
N ALA A 48 2.65 3.81 -2.26
CA ALA A 48 1.98 4.71 -1.33
C ALA A 48 2.47 6.13 -1.59
N VAL A 49 1.56 7.03 -1.93
CA VAL A 49 1.90 8.42 -2.27
C VAL A 49 1.42 9.38 -1.19
N SER A 50 2.12 10.50 -1.05
CA SER A 50 1.87 11.52 -0.02
C SER A 50 2.03 10.95 1.38
N ILE A 51 3.21 10.45 1.66
CA ILE A 51 3.55 9.83 2.95
C ILE A 51 3.62 10.88 4.05
N LYS A 52 3.04 10.57 5.22
CA LYS A 52 3.03 11.44 6.40
C LYS A 52 3.21 10.63 7.66
N ASN A 53 3.74 11.29 8.68
CA ASN A 53 3.73 10.77 10.07
C ASN A 53 4.46 9.44 10.22
N ILE A 54 5.63 9.29 9.59
CA ILE A 54 6.43 8.08 9.79
C ILE A 54 6.93 8.07 11.24
N ALA A 55 6.64 6.99 11.95
CA ALA A 55 7.07 6.78 13.33
C ALA A 55 7.54 5.35 13.54
N LYS A 56 8.62 5.21 14.30
CA LYS A 56 9.15 3.91 14.68
C LYS A 56 8.27 3.32 15.77
N MET A 57 7.91 2.06 15.62
CA MET A 57 7.01 1.34 16.52
C MET A 57 7.74 0.19 17.19
N ARG A 58 7.12 -0.41 18.20
CA ARG A 58 7.69 -1.58 18.87
C ARG A 58 7.81 -2.74 17.90
N SER A 59 8.88 -3.50 18.02
CA SER A 59 9.18 -4.63 17.12
C SER A 59 8.14 -5.75 17.19
N ASP A 60 7.40 -5.84 18.28
CA ASP A 60 6.35 -6.86 18.47
C ASP A 60 4.96 -6.39 18.01
N SER A 61 4.88 -5.21 17.39
CA SER A 61 3.61 -4.65 16.90
C SER A 61 3.09 -5.48 15.73
N GLN A 62 1.76 -5.66 15.70
CA GLN A 62 1.13 -6.42 14.62
C GLN A 62 0.91 -5.55 13.39
N PRO A 63 1.36 -5.99 12.20
CA PRO A 63 1.13 -5.23 10.97
C PRO A 63 -0.35 -5.03 10.69
N TYR A 64 -0.68 -3.87 10.13
CA TYR A 64 -2.04 -3.61 9.67
C TYR A 64 -2.06 -2.63 8.50
N ILE A 65 -3.17 -2.66 7.76
CA ILE A 65 -3.51 -1.69 6.72
C ILE A 65 -4.95 -1.27 7.00
N GLN A 66 -5.17 0.03 7.10
CA GLN A 66 -6.49 0.58 7.37
C GLN A 66 -6.83 1.70 6.40
N CYS A 67 -7.92 1.54 5.64
CA CYS A 67 -8.44 2.60 4.80
C CYS A 67 -9.16 3.61 5.68
N LEU A 68 -8.82 4.88 5.56
CA LEU A 68 -9.47 5.94 6.33
C LEU A 68 -10.82 6.26 5.70
N ARG A 69 -11.85 6.28 6.54
CA ARG A 69 -13.24 6.40 6.12
C ARG A 69 -13.48 7.68 5.30
N GLY A 70 -14.16 7.52 4.16
CA GLY A 70 -14.52 8.64 3.29
C GLY A 70 -13.37 9.22 2.50
N SER A 71 -12.26 8.50 2.38
CA SER A 71 -11.02 8.99 1.79
C SER A 71 -10.31 7.85 1.07
N LEU A 72 -9.33 8.20 0.21
CA LEU A 72 -8.40 7.23 -0.38
C LEU A 72 -7.16 7.05 0.48
N ALA A 73 -7.08 7.78 1.59
CA ALA A 73 -5.96 7.71 2.51
C ALA A 73 -5.98 6.40 3.30
N HIS A 74 -4.79 5.94 3.66
CA HIS A 74 -4.59 4.71 4.44
C HIS A 74 -3.59 4.95 5.56
N GLU A 75 -3.73 4.18 6.63
CA GLU A 75 -2.74 4.04 7.68
C GLU A 75 -2.13 2.66 7.63
N PHE A 76 -0.84 2.58 7.90
CA PHE A 76 -0.08 1.34 7.86
C PHE A 76 0.73 1.14 9.14
N LEU A 77 0.89 -0.12 9.50
CA LEU A 77 1.96 -0.57 10.38
C LEU A 77 2.66 -1.70 9.63
N ALA A 78 3.93 -1.53 9.33
CA ALA A 78 4.64 -2.43 8.43
C ALA A 78 6.12 -2.53 8.78
N GLU A 79 6.75 -3.61 8.33
CA GLU A 79 8.17 -3.86 8.55
C GLU A 79 8.99 -3.34 7.37
N VAL A 80 10.08 -2.66 7.66
CA VAL A 80 11.01 -2.16 6.62
C VAL A 80 11.83 -3.32 6.09
N THR A 81 11.73 -3.59 4.79
CA THR A 81 12.44 -4.70 4.14
C THR A 81 13.51 -4.27 3.16
N ASN A 82 13.49 -3.01 2.73
CA ASN A 82 14.51 -2.48 1.82
C ASN A 82 14.64 -0.97 2.03
N LEU A 83 15.80 -0.52 2.51
CA LEU A 83 16.03 0.91 2.79
C LEU A 83 16.24 1.70 1.50
N GLU A 84 16.96 1.13 0.55
CA GLU A 84 17.30 1.83 -0.70
C GLU A 84 16.05 2.13 -1.53
N LYS A 85 15.14 1.16 -1.62
CA LYS A 85 13.90 1.30 -2.40
C LYS A 85 12.72 1.76 -1.57
N SER A 86 12.90 2.01 -0.29
CA SER A 86 11.83 2.39 0.64
C SER A 86 10.66 1.38 0.62
N LEU A 87 10.98 0.09 0.69
CA LEU A 87 9.98 -0.97 0.72
C LEU A 87 9.64 -1.37 2.13
N VAL A 88 8.36 -1.55 2.38
CA VAL A 88 7.84 -2.11 3.63
C VAL A 88 6.87 -3.24 3.31
N VAL A 89 6.68 -4.13 4.28
CA VAL A 89 5.79 -5.28 4.14
C VAL A 89 4.81 -5.33 5.31
N ALA A 90 3.53 -5.47 4.99
CA ALA A 90 2.47 -5.73 5.96
C ALA A 90 1.76 -7.02 5.51
N GLY A 91 1.96 -8.13 6.23
CA GLY A 91 1.49 -9.43 5.78
C GLY A 91 2.15 -9.81 4.46
N THR A 92 1.37 -10.02 3.41
CA THR A 92 1.88 -10.27 2.06
C THR A 92 1.88 -9.03 1.18
N PHE A 93 1.43 -7.89 1.72
CA PHE A 93 1.44 -6.63 0.99
C PHE A 93 2.84 -6.04 0.97
N ILE A 94 3.34 -5.77 -0.23
CA ILE A 94 4.62 -5.07 -0.45
C ILE A 94 4.28 -3.66 -0.89
N ILE A 95 4.77 -2.69 -0.13
CA ILE A 95 4.46 -1.28 -0.35
C ILE A 95 5.76 -0.50 -0.57
N GLU A 96 5.82 0.25 -1.65
CA GLU A 96 6.90 1.20 -1.88
C GLU A 96 6.42 2.59 -1.45
N LEU A 97 7.26 3.29 -0.68
CA LEU A 97 6.97 4.65 -0.24
C LEU A 97 7.53 5.62 -1.28
N ASP A 98 6.78 6.66 -1.60
CA ASP A 98 7.21 7.66 -2.60
C ASP A 98 8.27 8.64 -2.08
N ASP A 99 8.57 8.59 -0.78
CA ASP A 99 9.62 9.40 -0.15
C ASP A 99 10.70 8.50 0.46
N PRO A 100 11.95 8.99 0.56
CA PRO A 100 12.99 8.27 1.28
C PRO A 100 12.61 8.09 2.75
N LEU A 101 13.05 6.96 3.31
CA LEU A 101 12.87 6.73 4.74
C LEU A 101 13.78 7.65 5.56
N PRO A 102 13.31 8.13 6.74
CA PRO A 102 14.18 8.90 7.64
C PRO A 102 15.44 8.14 8.02
N GLY A 103 16.53 8.88 8.27
CA GLY A 103 17.84 8.27 8.52
C GLY A 103 17.95 7.44 9.79
N ASP A 104 17.02 7.59 10.74
CA ASP A 104 16.98 6.80 11.96
C ASP A 104 16.20 5.47 11.82
N ILE A 105 15.63 5.23 10.65
CA ILE A 105 14.93 3.98 10.36
C ILE A 105 15.93 2.96 9.80
N SER A 106 15.84 1.74 10.32
CA SER A 106 16.74 0.65 9.96
C SER A 106 15.96 -0.52 9.36
N LEU A 107 16.69 -1.38 8.66
CA LEU A 107 16.13 -2.62 8.12
C LEU A 107 15.55 -3.46 9.28
N GLY A 108 14.33 -3.96 9.09
CA GLY A 108 13.64 -4.75 10.10
C GLY A 108 12.82 -3.94 11.10
N ASP A 109 12.93 -2.61 11.08
CA ASP A 109 12.12 -1.77 11.96
C ASP A 109 10.65 -1.86 11.60
N MET A 110 9.80 -1.83 12.62
CA MET A 110 8.36 -1.64 12.45
C MET A 110 8.09 -0.15 12.44
N ILE A 111 7.37 0.31 11.42
CA ILE A 111 7.02 1.73 11.31
C ILE A 111 5.51 1.88 11.08
N SER A 112 4.97 2.97 11.60
CA SER A 112 3.63 3.41 11.26
C SER A 112 3.75 4.63 10.35
N PHE A 113 2.81 4.77 9.43
CA PHE A 113 2.74 5.94 8.57
C PHE A 113 1.35 6.02 7.94
N SER A 114 1.04 7.17 7.37
CA SER A 114 -0.16 7.34 6.56
C SER A 114 0.23 7.79 5.16
N CYS A 115 -0.66 7.55 4.21
CA CYS A 115 -0.49 8.02 2.84
C CYS A 115 -1.81 8.61 2.35
N GLY A 116 -1.73 9.48 1.35
CA GLY A 116 -2.92 10.07 0.75
C GLY A 116 -3.64 9.14 -0.21
N ARG A 117 -2.90 8.20 -0.82
CA ARG A 117 -3.44 7.27 -1.82
C ARG A 117 -2.48 6.12 -2.03
N ILE A 118 -3.01 4.97 -2.40
CA ILE A 118 -2.22 3.83 -2.86
C ILE A 118 -2.46 3.69 -4.36
N ASP A 119 -1.38 3.51 -5.12
CA ASP A 119 -1.43 3.33 -6.57
C ASP A 119 -0.92 1.95 -6.97
N VAL A 120 -1.56 1.36 -7.97
CA VAL A 120 -1.06 0.18 -8.66
C VAL A 120 -0.15 0.66 -9.78
N ILE A 121 1.12 0.24 -9.76
CA ILE A 121 2.14 0.75 -10.68
C ILE A 121 2.17 -0.01 -12.01
N SER A 122 1.54 -1.15 -12.08
CA SER A 122 1.61 -2.00 -13.27
C SER A 122 0.30 -2.12 -14.02
#